data_aef17f272be0f6a8608f7bb90809ed26
#
_entry.id   aef17f272be0f6a8608f7bb90809ed26
#
_cell.length_a   1.000
_cell.length_b   1.000
_cell.length_c   1.000
_cell.angle_alpha   90.00
_cell.angle_beta   90.00
_cell.angle_gamma   90.00
#
_symmetry.space_group_name_H-M   'P 1'
#
loop_
_entity.id
_entity.type
_entity.pdbx_description
1 polymer ?
#
loop_
_entity_poly.entity_id
_entity_poly.type
_entity_poly.pdbx_seq_one_letter_code
_entity_poly.pdbx_strand_id
1 'polypeptide(L)'
;MPKIDGVTRTLGRLLEHLHSEGHEAIVFGPDTGLKEYLGHPVVGTFGIPILVYPGLKLNFARLRFIRRLQQFRPDVVHFVDPIWLGAQMIPLCKRYLPNVPRVSSYHTNLPTYASLFGVGFLEPAMWSLSRYLHSQCDMVFCPSESTRRMLQSRGIQNIEIWGRGVDTDMFTPEARVV
;
A
#
# COMPACT_ATOMS: atom_id res chain seq x y z
N MET A 1 2.70 5.84 13.97
CA MET A 1 1.86 4.72 13.47
C MET A 1 2.00 3.55 14.43
N PRO A 2 0.92 2.90 14.87
CA PRO A 2 0.97 1.95 16.01
C PRO A 2 1.56 0.58 15.69
N LYS A 3 1.83 0.25 14.44
CA LYS A 3 2.47 -1.02 14.06
C LYS A 3 3.82 -0.76 13.43
N ILE A 4 4.88 -1.39 13.96
CA ILE A 4 6.24 -1.29 13.44
C ILE A 4 6.44 -2.41 12.43
N ASP A 5 6.10 -2.17 11.17
CA ASP A 5 6.44 -3.03 10.04
C ASP A 5 7.07 -2.21 8.92
N GLY A 6 7.70 -2.90 7.96
CA GLY A 6 8.43 -2.23 6.88
C GLY A 6 7.56 -1.34 6.00
N VAL A 7 6.29 -1.69 5.78
CA VAL A 7 5.34 -0.91 4.98
C VAL A 7 4.97 0.37 5.72
N THR A 8 4.62 0.27 7.00
CA THR A 8 4.27 1.41 7.86
C THR A 8 5.42 2.42 7.95
N ARG A 9 6.68 1.93 8.08
CA ARG A 9 7.86 2.82 8.07
C ARG A 9 8.04 3.53 6.74
N THR A 10 7.90 2.83 5.61
CA THR A 10 8.00 3.42 4.28
C THR A 10 6.95 4.51 4.07
N LEU A 11 5.70 4.24 4.49
CA LEU A 11 4.63 5.23 4.42
C LEU A 11 4.85 6.41 5.35
N GLY A 12 5.38 6.18 6.55
CA GLY A 12 5.74 7.25 7.47
C GLY A 12 6.76 8.21 6.83
N ARG A 13 7.85 7.67 6.25
CA ARG A 13 8.85 8.47 5.55
C ARG A 13 8.30 9.19 4.31
N LEU A 14 7.40 8.55 3.56
CA LEU A 14 6.71 9.22 2.45
C LEU A 14 5.90 10.42 2.94
N LEU A 15 5.13 10.25 4.02
CA LEU A 15 4.32 11.33 4.58
C LEU A 15 5.17 12.46 5.18
N GLU A 16 6.30 12.12 5.82
CA GLU A 16 7.30 13.09 6.28
C GLU A 16 7.83 13.94 5.12
N HIS A 17 8.20 13.29 4.02
CA HIS A 17 8.67 13.98 2.82
C HIS A 17 7.58 14.85 2.18
N LEU A 18 6.37 14.32 2.00
CA LEU A 18 5.25 15.08 1.47
C LEU A 18 4.94 16.32 2.32
N HIS A 19 5.01 16.18 3.65
CA HIS A 19 4.83 17.29 4.57
C HIS A 19 5.93 18.35 4.40
N SER A 20 7.20 17.94 4.31
CA SER A 20 8.33 18.87 4.13
C SER A 20 8.29 19.64 2.80
N GLU A 21 7.76 19.02 1.75
CA GLU A 21 7.59 19.63 0.43
C GLU A 21 6.27 20.42 0.29
N GLY A 22 5.47 20.52 1.36
CA GLY A 22 4.21 21.27 1.37
C GLY A 22 3.07 20.60 0.62
N HIS A 23 3.13 19.30 0.39
CA HIS A 23 2.06 18.52 -0.21
C HIS A 23 1.03 18.09 0.83
N GLU A 24 -0.23 18.03 0.42
CA GLU A 24 -1.32 17.50 1.24
C GLU A 24 -1.54 16.02 0.95
N ALA A 25 -1.80 15.24 1.99
CA ALA A 25 -2.15 13.83 1.87
C ALA A 25 -3.34 13.47 2.76
N ILE A 26 -4.08 12.43 2.38
CA ILE A 26 -5.11 11.80 3.22
C ILE A 26 -4.88 10.29 3.20
N VAL A 27 -4.83 9.68 4.36
CA VAL A 27 -4.54 8.26 4.51
C VAL A 27 -5.82 7.49 4.85
N PHE A 28 -6.11 6.42 4.10
CA PHE A 28 -7.18 5.48 4.40
C PHE A 28 -6.60 4.13 4.79
N GLY A 29 -7.01 3.60 5.92
CA GLY A 29 -6.47 2.33 6.42
C GLY A 29 -7.26 1.75 7.59
N PRO A 30 -6.71 0.72 8.27
CA PRO A 30 -7.29 0.18 9.48
C PRO A 30 -7.48 1.26 10.55
N ASP A 31 -8.58 1.18 11.30
CA ASP A 31 -8.76 2.06 12.46
C ASP A 31 -7.76 1.67 13.56
N THR A 32 -6.80 2.53 13.78
CA THR A 32 -5.76 2.41 14.81
C THR A 32 -5.94 3.43 15.94
N GLY A 33 -7.02 4.21 15.90
CA GLY A 33 -7.25 5.33 16.82
C GLY A 33 -6.54 6.63 16.40
N LEU A 34 -5.55 6.55 15.49
CA LEU A 34 -4.86 7.71 14.96
C LEU A 34 -5.79 8.49 14.03
N LYS A 35 -5.94 9.79 14.24
CA LYS A 35 -6.80 10.67 13.42
C LYS A 35 -6.00 11.51 12.44
N GLU A 36 -4.72 11.72 12.73
CA GLU A 36 -3.83 12.58 11.97
C GLU A 36 -2.37 12.11 12.13
N TYR A 37 -1.55 12.33 11.12
CA TYR A 37 -0.11 12.14 11.16
C TYR A 37 0.56 13.28 10.39
N LEU A 38 1.37 14.10 11.07
CA LEU A 38 2.04 15.27 10.51
C LEU A 38 1.10 16.23 9.74
N GLY A 39 -0.07 16.52 10.29
CA GLY A 39 -1.07 17.37 9.62
C GLY A 39 -1.89 16.65 8.55
N HIS A 40 -1.56 15.41 8.19
CA HIS A 40 -2.30 14.62 7.21
C HIS A 40 -3.43 13.82 7.88
N PRO A 41 -4.70 13.99 7.48
CA PRO A 41 -5.81 13.24 8.04
C PRO A 41 -5.67 11.72 7.84
N VAL A 42 -5.93 10.96 8.89
CA VAL A 42 -5.99 9.49 8.84
C VAL A 42 -7.43 9.04 9.03
N VAL A 43 -8.00 8.41 8.02
CA VAL A 43 -9.39 7.94 7.99
C VAL A 43 -9.42 6.44 8.23
N GLY A 44 -9.68 6.06 9.47
CA GLY A 44 -9.79 4.67 9.88
C GLY A 44 -11.04 3.99 9.35
N THR A 45 -10.92 2.71 9.01
CA THR A 45 -12.05 1.85 8.70
C THR A 45 -12.13 0.67 9.66
N PHE A 46 -13.36 0.30 9.97
CA PHE A 46 -13.62 -0.92 10.74
C PHE A 46 -13.07 -2.14 10.00
N GLY A 47 -12.47 -3.06 10.75
CA GLY A 47 -11.96 -4.30 10.22
C GLY A 47 -12.26 -5.48 11.14
N ILE A 48 -12.54 -6.63 10.57
CA ILE A 48 -12.72 -7.89 11.27
C ILE A 48 -11.35 -8.56 11.45
N PRO A 49 -10.93 -8.92 12.67
CA PRO A 49 -9.65 -9.61 12.88
C PRO A 49 -9.66 -10.97 12.19
N ILE A 50 -8.56 -11.34 11.56
CA ILE A 50 -8.38 -12.68 10.99
C ILE A 50 -7.76 -13.57 12.08
N LEU A 51 -8.48 -14.61 12.48
CA LEU A 51 -8.06 -15.53 13.55
C LEU A 51 -6.77 -16.29 13.19
N VAL A 52 -6.56 -16.60 11.92
CA VAL A 52 -5.39 -17.36 11.43
C VAL A 52 -4.14 -16.50 11.37
N TYR A 53 -4.27 -15.17 11.33
CA TYR A 53 -3.13 -14.24 11.27
C TYR A 53 -3.29 -13.12 12.30
N PRO A 54 -2.73 -13.29 13.52
CA PRO A 54 -2.84 -12.30 14.58
C PRO A 54 -2.32 -10.92 14.14
N GLY A 55 -3.17 -9.90 14.34
CA GLY A 55 -2.83 -8.52 13.99
C GLY A 55 -3.22 -8.07 12.58
N LEU A 56 -3.70 -8.97 11.70
CA LEU A 56 -4.29 -8.59 10.43
C LEU A 56 -5.82 -8.44 10.58
N LYS A 57 -6.37 -7.37 9.99
CA LYS A 57 -7.81 -7.10 9.95
C LYS A 57 -8.28 -6.99 8.51
N LEU A 58 -9.39 -7.63 8.21
CA LEU A 58 -10.12 -7.41 6.94
C LEU A 58 -10.89 -6.10 7.03
N ASN A 59 -10.41 -5.08 6.39
CA ASN A 59 -10.99 -3.74 6.41
C ASN A 59 -11.98 -3.56 5.26
N PHE A 60 -13.06 -2.83 5.51
CA PHE A 60 -14.12 -2.64 4.51
C PHE A 60 -14.17 -1.20 4.03
N ALA A 61 -14.17 -1.02 2.71
CA ALA A 61 -14.40 0.26 2.10
C ALA A 61 -15.82 0.76 2.41
N ARG A 62 -15.95 2.08 2.58
CA ARG A 62 -17.24 2.74 2.78
C ARG A 62 -17.43 3.83 1.74
N LEU A 63 -18.65 4.05 1.28
CA LEU A 63 -18.96 5.12 0.32
C LEU A 63 -18.53 6.51 0.82
N ARG A 64 -18.47 6.72 2.13
CA ARG A 64 -17.91 7.96 2.72
C ARG A 64 -16.45 8.21 2.31
N PHE A 65 -15.66 7.17 1.97
CA PHE A 65 -14.27 7.34 1.52
C PHE A 65 -14.24 8.02 0.15
N ILE A 66 -15.11 7.61 -0.76
CA ILE A 66 -15.23 8.25 -2.08
C ILE A 66 -15.66 9.70 -1.94
N ARG A 67 -16.66 10.00 -1.10
CA ARG A 67 -17.06 11.39 -0.82
C ARG A 67 -15.90 12.22 -0.25
N ARG A 68 -15.12 11.63 0.64
CA ARG A 68 -13.96 12.30 1.23
C ARG A 68 -12.86 12.55 0.19
N LEU A 69 -12.59 11.58 -0.69
CA LEU A 69 -11.67 11.74 -1.81
C LEU A 69 -12.13 12.81 -2.80
N GLN A 70 -13.42 12.83 -3.15
CA GLN A 70 -13.98 13.87 -4.02
C GLN A 70 -13.88 15.27 -3.42
N GLN A 71 -14.06 15.41 -2.10
CA GLN A 71 -13.86 16.67 -1.38
C GLN A 71 -12.39 17.09 -1.34
N PHE A 72 -11.49 16.12 -1.15
CA PHE A 72 -10.04 16.33 -1.11
C PHE A 72 -9.48 16.68 -2.48
N ARG A 73 -10.10 16.20 -3.58
CA ARG A 73 -9.66 16.40 -4.98
C ARG A 73 -8.20 15.99 -5.21
N PRO A 74 -7.85 14.72 -4.99
CA PRO A 74 -6.48 14.28 -5.12
C PRO A 74 -5.98 14.38 -6.55
N ASP A 75 -4.70 14.73 -6.72
CA ASP A 75 -3.98 14.66 -8.00
C ASP A 75 -3.55 13.22 -8.34
N VAL A 76 -3.42 12.37 -7.31
CA VAL A 76 -3.07 10.95 -7.46
C VAL A 76 -3.67 10.12 -6.33
N VAL A 77 -4.04 8.88 -6.61
CA VAL A 77 -4.44 7.89 -5.59
C VAL A 77 -3.44 6.76 -5.57
N HIS A 78 -2.80 6.55 -4.41
CA HIS A 78 -1.81 5.49 -4.21
C HIS A 78 -2.39 4.33 -3.39
N PHE A 79 -2.42 3.14 -3.98
CA PHE A 79 -2.84 1.89 -3.35
C PHE A 79 -1.64 1.10 -2.86
N VAL A 80 -1.45 1.07 -1.55
CA VAL A 80 -0.37 0.33 -0.90
C VAL A 80 -0.82 -1.10 -0.64
N ASP A 81 -0.17 -2.08 -1.29
CA ASP A 81 -0.58 -3.49 -1.26
C ASP A 81 -2.10 -3.67 -1.52
N PRO A 82 -2.60 -3.49 -2.75
CA PRO A 82 -4.04 -3.31 -3.05
C PRO A 82 -4.89 -4.57 -2.94
N ILE A 83 -4.54 -5.52 -2.05
CA ILE A 83 -5.14 -6.86 -2.03
C ILE A 83 -6.52 -6.87 -1.36
N TRP A 84 -6.75 -6.09 -0.32
CA TRP A 84 -8.03 -6.12 0.38
C TRP A 84 -8.80 -4.81 0.30
N LEU A 85 -8.36 -3.78 1.00
CA LEU A 85 -9.02 -2.46 0.95
C LEU A 85 -8.86 -1.84 -0.44
N GLY A 86 -7.67 -1.97 -1.03
CA GLY A 86 -7.40 -1.51 -2.38
C GLY A 86 -8.27 -2.21 -3.42
N ALA A 87 -8.48 -3.53 -3.31
CA ALA A 87 -9.36 -4.29 -4.21
C ALA A 87 -10.80 -3.74 -4.24
N GLN A 88 -11.28 -3.23 -3.11
CA GLN A 88 -12.60 -2.62 -3.01
C GLN A 88 -12.61 -1.17 -3.51
N MET A 89 -11.52 -0.42 -3.27
CA MET A 89 -11.43 1.01 -3.60
C MET A 89 -11.05 1.28 -5.04
N ILE A 90 -10.24 0.44 -5.70
CA ILE A 90 -9.81 0.62 -7.09
C ILE A 90 -11.02 0.80 -8.04
N PRO A 91 -12.03 -0.10 -8.07
CA PRO A 91 -13.18 0.06 -8.96
C PRO A 91 -14.02 1.29 -8.61
N LEU A 92 -14.09 1.65 -7.33
CA LEU A 92 -14.80 2.86 -6.90
C LEU A 92 -14.06 4.13 -7.36
N CYS A 93 -12.74 4.18 -7.21
CA CYS A 93 -11.94 5.28 -7.72
C CYS A 93 -12.03 5.39 -9.25
N LYS A 94 -11.99 4.28 -9.96
CA LYS A 94 -12.16 4.26 -11.42
C LYS A 94 -13.52 4.84 -11.85
N ARG A 95 -14.58 4.55 -11.09
CA ARG A 95 -15.94 5.03 -11.40
C ARG A 95 -16.16 6.49 -11.04
N TYR A 96 -15.69 6.91 -9.85
CA TYR A 96 -16.04 8.22 -9.28
C TYR A 96 -14.95 9.29 -9.40
N LEU A 97 -13.73 8.88 -9.76
CA LEU A 97 -12.55 9.72 -9.98
C LEU A 97 -11.82 9.28 -11.26
N PRO A 98 -12.50 9.23 -12.43
CA PRO A 98 -11.96 8.60 -13.64
C PRO A 98 -10.69 9.28 -14.16
N ASN A 99 -10.54 10.58 -13.94
CA ASN A 99 -9.42 11.38 -14.43
C ASN A 99 -8.25 11.47 -13.44
N VAL A 100 -8.37 10.84 -12.26
CA VAL A 100 -7.28 10.84 -11.26
C VAL A 100 -6.39 9.63 -11.49
N PRO A 101 -5.08 9.82 -11.73
CA PRO A 101 -4.13 8.74 -11.86
C PRO A 101 -4.13 7.84 -10.61
N ARG A 102 -4.00 6.54 -10.85
CA ARG A 102 -3.93 5.51 -9.82
C ARG A 102 -2.58 4.84 -9.88
N VAL A 103 -1.88 4.86 -8.78
CA VAL A 103 -0.63 4.12 -8.64
C VAL A 103 -0.79 3.06 -7.57
N SER A 104 -0.05 1.97 -7.69
CA SER A 104 -0.02 0.94 -6.66
C SER A 104 1.42 0.60 -6.29
N SER A 105 1.63 0.09 -5.09
CA SER A 105 2.94 -0.41 -4.69
C SER A 105 2.86 -1.83 -4.17
N TYR A 106 3.82 -2.65 -4.59
CA TYR A 106 3.95 -4.04 -4.21
C TYR A 106 4.96 -4.18 -3.08
N HIS A 107 4.48 -4.45 -1.88
CA HIS A 107 5.30 -4.56 -0.68
C HIS A 107 5.37 -5.97 -0.12
N THR A 108 4.32 -6.77 -0.34
CA THR A 108 4.18 -8.09 0.27
C THR A 108 3.92 -9.16 -0.80
N ASN A 109 4.78 -10.17 -0.86
CA ASN A 109 4.61 -11.29 -1.80
C ASN A 109 3.63 -12.34 -1.24
N LEU A 110 2.36 -11.92 -1.07
CA LEU A 110 1.32 -12.79 -0.51
C LEU A 110 1.11 -14.10 -1.28
N PRO A 111 1.16 -14.15 -2.63
CA PRO A 111 1.03 -15.43 -3.34
C PRO A 111 2.10 -16.45 -2.94
N THR A 112 3.34 -16.03 -2.78
CA THR A 112 4.43 -16.91 -2.32
C THR A 112 4.25 -17.32 -0.85
N TYR A 113 3.75 -16.43 -0.01
CA TYR A 113 3.46 -16.80 1.39
C TYR A 113 2.33 -17.84 1.52
N ALA A 114 1.37 -17.88 0.59
CA ALA A 114 0.33 -18.91 0.58
C ALA A 114 0.93 -20.33 0.58
N SER A 115 1.98 -20.56 -0.19
CA SER A 115 2.70 -21.84 -0.23
C SER A 115 3.37 -22.17 1.10
N LEU A 116 3.96 -21.16 1.78
CA LEU A 116 4.59 -21.33 3.09
C LEU A 116 3.58 -21.62 4.22
N PHE A 117 2.35 -21.14 4.08
CA PHE A 117 1.27 -21.38 5.06
C PHE A 117 0.42 -22.62 4.75
N GLY A 118 0.86 -23.50 3.85
CA GLY A 118 0.16 -24.75 3.52
C GLY A 118 -1.10 -24.57 2.65
N VAL A 119 -1.32 -23.38 2.11
CA VAL A 119 -2.44 -23.05 1.20
C VAL A 119 -1.96 -22.73 -0.21
N GLY A 120 -0.85 -23.36 -0.63
CA GLY A 120 -0.20 -23.13 -1.92
C GLY A 120 -1.10 -23.38 -3.15
N PHE A 121 -2.16 -24.19 -3.01
CA PHE A 121 -3.15 -24.37 -4.07
C PHE A 121 -3.88 -23.07 -4.45
N LEU A 122 -3.86 -22.06 -3.57
CA LEU A 122 -4.43 -20.71 -3.83
C LEU A 122 -3.46 -19.78 -4.57
N GLU A 123 -2.17 -20.12 -4.67
CA GLU A 123 -1.15 -19.27 -5.27
C GLU A 123 -1.53 -18.78 -6.69
N PRO A 124 -2.01 -19.65 -7.62
CA PRO A 124 -2.40 -19.19 -8.96
C PRO A 124 -3.55 -18.18 -8.95
N ALA A 125 -4.54 -18.40 -8.07
CA ALA A 125 -5.67 -17.48 -7.91
C ALA A 125 -5.23 -16.12 -7.33
N MET A 126 -4.32 -16.15 -6.37
CA MET A 126 -3.75 -14.94 -5.76
C MET A 126 -2.91 -14.14 -6.76
N TRP A 127 -2.12 -14.81 -7.62
CA TRP A 127 -1.41 -14.15 -8.72
C TRP A 127 -2.37 -13.55 -9.75
N SER A 128 -3.46 -14.26 -10.07
CA SER A 128 -4.49 -13.75 -10.97
C SER A 128 -5.15 -12.49 -10.41
N LEU A 129 -5.51 -12.51 -9.13
CA LEU A 129 -6.07 -11.35 -8.42
C LEU A 129 -5.06 -10.19 -8.36
N SER A 130 -3.81 -10.45 -7.98
CA SER A 130 -2.76 -9.43 -7.93
C SER A 130 -2.56 -8.77 -9.29
N ARG A 131 -2.44 -9.57 -10.36
CA ARG A 131 -2.33 -9.08 -11.73
C ARG A 131 -3.53 -8.22 -12.12
N TYR A 132 -4.74 -8.68 -11.83
CA TYR A 132 -5.96 -7.92 -12.11
C TYR A 132 -5.98 -6.57 -11.40
N LEU A 133 -5.64 -6.53 -10.10
CA LEU A 133 -5.66 -5.29 -9.31
C LEU A 133 -4.61 -4.29 -9.78
N HIS A 134 -3.36 -4.74 -9.98
CA HIS A 134 -2.29 -3.88 -10.46
C HIS A 134 -2.53 -3.38 -11.90
N SER A 135 -3.18 -4.17 -12.76
CA SER A 135 -3.52 -3.74 -14.12
C SER A 135 -4.58 -2.62 -14.19
N GLN A 136 -5.28 -2.35 -13.08
CA GLN A 136 -6.21 -1.22 -12.98
C GLN A 136 -5.52 0.09 -12.59
N CYS A 137 -4.22 0.05 -12.30
CA CYS A 137 -3.40 1.19 -11.95
C CYS A 137 -2.52 1.60 -13.14
N ASP A 138 -2.26 2.90 -13.25
CA ASP A 138 -1.48 3.48 -14.33
C ASP A 138 0.02 3.16 -14.17
N MET A 139 0.47 2.94 -12.91
CA MET A 139 1.84 2.57 -12.56
C MET A 139 1.88 1.66 -11.34
N VAL A 140 2.87 0.78 -11.29
CA VAL A 140 3.12 -0.15 -10.18
C VAL A 140 4.53 0.10 -9.64
N PHE A 141 4.64 0.43 -8.36
CA PHE A 141 5.93 0.56 -7.69
C PHE A 141 6.37 -0.76 -7.05
N CYS A 142 7.65 -1.06 -7.13
CA CYS A 142 8.25 -2.22 -6.46
C CYS A 142 9.60 -1.86 -5.83
N PRO A 143 10.06 -2.60 -4.78
CA PRO A 143 11.22 -2.19 -4.01
C PRO A 143 12.57 -2.50 -4.66
N SER A 144 12.63 -3.36 -5.68
CA SER A 144 13.91 -3.81 -6.25
C SER A 144 13.77 -4.36 -7.67
N GLU A 145 14.89 -4.42 -8.39
CA GLU A 145 14.95 -5.01 -9.73
C GLU A 145 14.57 -6.50 -9.73
N SER A 146 14.93 -7.25 -8.69
CA SER A 146 14.52 -8.65 -8.58
C SER A 146 13.00 -8.81 -8.47
N THR A 147 12.35 -7.94 -7.70
CA THR A 147 10.89 -7.89 -7.58
C THR A 147 10.26 -7.47 -8.92
N ARG A 148 10.83 -6.48 -9.60
CA ARG A 148 10.37 -6.04 -10.92
C ARG A 148 10.34 -7.20 -11.92
N ARG A 149 11.45 -7.94 -12.04
CA ARG A 149 11.53 -9.10 -12.94
C ARG A 149 10.51 -10.19 -12.58
N MET A 150 10.35 -10.47 -11.30
CA MET A 150 9.35 -11.42 -10.81
C MET A 150 7.93 -10.98 -11.19
N LEU A 151 7.56 -9.72 -10.98
CA LEU A 151 6.25 -9.20 -11.33
C LEU A 151 6.01 -9.21 -12.85
N GLN A 152 7.03 -8.87 -13.65
CA GLN A 152 6.97 -8.94 -15.11
C GLN A 152 6.75 -10.37 -15.60
N SER A 153 7.43 -11.36 -15.01
CA SER A 153 7.24 -12.77 -15.33
C SER A 153 5.83 -13.29 -15.00
N ARG A 154 5.13 -12.59 -14.09
CA ARG A 154 3.73 -12.86 -13.74
C ARG A 154 2.73 -12.04 -14.55
N GLY A 155 3.20 -11.25 -15.54
CA GLY A 155 2.36 -10.48 -16.48
C GLY A 155 1.86 -9.14 -15.93
N ILE A 156 2.51 -8.60 -14.90
CA ILE A 156 2.28 -7.24 -14.42
C ILE A 156 3.16 -6.28 -15.23
N GLN A 157 2.59 -5.18 -15.71
CA GLN A 157 3.20 -4.19 -16.59
C GLN A 157 3.38 -2.85 -15.86
N ASN A 158 4.03 -1.88 -16.52
CA ASN A 158 4.17 -0.48 -16.06
C ASN A 158 4.79 -0.40 -14.65
N ILE A 159 5.91 -1.14 -14.45
CA ILE A 159 6.55 -1.27 -13.15
C ILE A 159 7.74 -0.33 -13.07
N GLU A 160 7.76 0.50 -12.02
CA GLU A 160 8.87 1.36 -11.65
C GLU A 160 9.47 0.96 -10.31
N ILE A 161 10.77 1.17 -10.15
CA ILE A 161 11.46 0.87 -8.91
C ILE A 161 11.30 2.03 -7.94
N TRP A 162 10.73 1.75 -6.79
CA TRP A 162 10.69 2.64 -5.65
C TRP A 162 11.42 1.99 -4.48
N GLY A 163 12.73 2.24 -4.39
CA GLY A 163 13.59 1.75 -3.31
C GLY A 163 13.18 2.36 -1.96
N ARG A 164 13.30 1.56 -0.90
CA ARG A 164 12.87 2.01 0.44
C ARG A 164 13.84 2.99 1.09
N GLY A 165 15.06 3.09 0.57
CA GLY A 165 16.14 3.88 1.16
C GLY A 165 16.58 3.37 2.53
N VAL A 166 17.63 3.98 3.04
CA VAL A 166 18.17 3.78 4.40
C VAL A 166 18.36 5.16 5.01
N ASP A 167 18.04 5.30 6.28
CA ASP A 167 18.33 6.50 7.06
C ASP A 167 19.83 6.56 7.31
N THR A 168 20.53 7.39 6.52
CA THR A 168 22.00 7.52 6.57
C THR A 168 22.49 8.27 7.80
N ASP A 169 21.63 9.04 8.45
CA ASP A 169 21.97 9.74 9.70
C ASP A 169 21.93 8.78 10.90
N MET A 170 21.00 7.82 10.85
CA MET A 170 20.87 6.79 11.89
C MET A 170 21.83 5.61 11.69
N PHE A 171 22.07 5.20 10.43
CA PHE A 171 22.90 4.06 10.07
C PHE A 171 24.20 4.53 9.43
N THR A 172 25.10 5.04 10.25
CA THR A 172 26.45 5.45 9.83
C THR A 172 27.47 4.36 10.16
N PRO A 173 28.58 4.24 9.40
CA PRO A 173 29.69 3.33 9.73
C PRO A 173 30.28 3.59 11.12
N GLU A 174 30.29 4.86 11.56
CA GLU A 174 30.79 5.32 12.86
C GLU A 174 29.94 4.82 14.04
N ALA A 175 28.66 4.55 13.82
CA ALA A 175 27.74 4.01 14.83
C ALA A 175 27.93 2.50 15.08
N ARG A 176 28.88 1.86 14.40
CA ARG A 176 29.18 0.44 14.58
C ARG A 176 29.88 0.22 15.91
N VAL A 177 29.13 -0.22 16.92
CA VAL A 177 29.71 -0.72 18.17
C VAL A 177 30.31 -2.10 17.88
N VAL A 178 31.63 -2.24 18.06
CA VAL A 178 32.38 -3.51 17.93
C VAL A 178 32.23 -4.31 19.22
#